data_c362c4e4dcaeaf527f24800d01368480
#
_entry.id   c362c4e4dcaeaf527f24800d01368480
#
_cell.length_a   1.000
_cell.length_b   1.000
_cell.length_c   1.000
_cell.angle_alpha   90.00
_cell.angle_beta   90.00
_cell.angle_gamma   90.00
#
_symmetry.space_group_name_H-M   'P 1'
#
loop_
_entity.id
_entity.type
_entity.pdbx_description
1 polymer ?
#
loop_
_entity_poly.entity_id
_entity_poly.type
_entity_poly.pdbx_seq_one_letter_code
_entity_poly.pdbx_strand_id
1 'polypeptide(L)'
;MQNAQHFHGPWIVAIAFITLMGAFGLNLSGGQFFAPLAQEFGWGLATLSSAAALNMIVWGIFQPLMGRMIDRFGPKPVIVASAALMGIAFLLSSTISTVWEFYFYYGILAAIGFAGCGSMANSVLVARWYVRGRARMLAQSAMGMNIGQLVFLPLAGWLIVTSGFRGAFLVLGMLMIVVIVPLVLFVTQSSPDKINQAPDGDQLSTFTPPKSASLSQAIRNSDFWAATFAFVTCGYSLYLVVIHLPRFAVDLGADLSTGGQVLGLAAGASAISMWACGQLAGRVGKKNLLIGLYLVRALSLAFLAVSTEVWHLYAFALIYGVSSMPIIPLKTGLIGDLFGANAMGSILGTAWFLHQILAAIAVYLGGYLRVETGSYSAAFWSAAILLLIGAVSTILVRNSGGPVPLKPNPARG
;
A
#
# COMPACT_ATOMS: atom_id res chain seq x y z
N MET A 1 12.90 0.17 -42.87
CA MET A 1 11.82 -0.44 -42.08
C MET A 1 12.29 -0.43 -40.65
N GLN A 2 11.90 0.58 -39.85
CA GLN A 2 12.17 0.59 -38.42
C GLN A 2 11.34 -0.55 -37.80
N ASN A 3 11.99 -1.54 -37.24
CA ASN A 3 11.34 -2.57 -36.42
C ASN A 3 10.50 -1.83 -35.36
N ALA A 4 9.19 -1.98 -35.43
CA ALA A 4 8.29 -1.50 -34.40
C ALA A 4 8.67 -2.24 -33.12
N GLN A 5 9.55 -1.63 -32.30
CA GLN A 5 9.90 -2.17 -31.00
C GLN A 5 8.61 -2.25 -30.18
N HIS A 6 8.21 -3.45 -29.78
CA HIS A 6 7.04 -3.63 -28.94
C HIS A 6 7.17 -2.78 -27.68
N PHE A 7 6.17 -1.97 -27.40
CA PHE A 7 6.13 -1.16 -26.18
C PHE A 7 6.24 -2.04 -24.93
N HIS A 8 7.25 -1.76 -24.12
CA HIS A 8 7.58 -2.60 -22.96
C HIS A 8 6.68 -2.36 -21.75
N GLY A 9 5.84 -1.32 -21.76
CA GLY A 9 4.96 -0.92 -20.67
C GLY A 9 4.09 -2.03 -20.07
N PRO A 10 3.43 -2.91 -20.86
CA PRO A 10 2.62 -4.01 -20.30
C PRO A 10 3.42 -4.95 -19.39
N TRP A 11 4.68 -5.25 -19.74
CA TRP A 11 5.56 -6.05 -18.90
C TRP A 11 5.89 -5.36 -17.58
N ILE A 12 6.06 -4.03 -17.59
CA ILE A 12 6.29 -3.25 -16.37
C ILE A 12 5.08 -3.36 -15.43
N VAL A 13 3.86 -3.27 -15.95
CA VAL A 13 2.63 -3.43 -15.16
C VAL A 13 2.53 -4.84 -14.57
N ALA A 14 2.81 -5.87 -15.38
CA ALA A 14 2.78 -7.27 -14.95
C ALA A 14 3.81 -7.54 -13.84
N ILE A 15 5.04 -7.02 -13.98
CA ILE A 15 6.08 -7.20 -12.98
C ILE A 15 5.79 -6.41 -11.71
N ALA A 16 5.27 -5.20 -11.82
CA ALA A 16 4.81 -4.43 -10.67
C ALA A 16 3.68 -5.16 -9.92
N PHE A 17 2.75 -5.80 -10.64
CA PHE A 17 1.72 -6.66 -10.06
C PHE A 17 2.33 -7.84 -9.29
N ILE A 18 3.25 -8.59 -9.91
CA ILE A 18 3.89 -9.76 -9.30
C ILE A 18 4.74 -9.35 -8.09
N THR A 19 5.47 -8.23 -8.19
CA THR A 19 6.26 -7.68 -7.08
C THR A 19 5.37 -7.30 -5.91
N LEU A 20 4.26 -6.60 -6.16
CA LEU A 20 3.28 -6.23 -5.13
C LEU A 20 2.59 -7.46 -4.53
N MET A 21 2.30 -8.46 -5.34
CA MET A 21 1.74 -9.72 -4.89
C MET A 21 2.68 -10.42 -3.89
N GLY A 22 3.97 -10.54 -4.22
CA GLY A 22 4.97 -11.11 -3.33
C GLY A 22 5.21 -10.26 -2.08
N ALA A 23 5.46 -8.96 -2.23
CA ALA A 23 5.79 -8.07 -1.12
C ALA A 23 4.66 -7.98 -0.09
N PHE A 24 3.41 -7.74 -0.55
CA PHE A 24 2.24 -7.68 0.36
C PHE A 24 1.86 -9.05 0.90
N GLY A 25 1.96 -10.10 0.08
CA GLY A 25 1.71 -11.45 0.51
C GLY A 25 2.60 -11.88 1.66
N LEU A 26 3.92 -11.67 1.53
CA LEU A 26 4.88 -12.00 2.58
C LEU A 26 4.68 -11.12 3.82
N ASN A 27 4.57 -9.80 3.66
CA ASN A 27 4.46 -8.90 4.81
C ASN A 27 3.22 -9.21 5.65
N LEU A 28 2.08 -9.46 5.02
CA LEU A 28 0.81 -9.73 5.71
C LEU A 28 0.69 -11.17 6.23
N SER A 29 1.50 -12.11 5.72
CA SER A 29 1.54 -13.47 6.26
C SER A 29 2.26 -13.55 7.61
N GLY A 30 2.95 -12.49 8.06
CA GLY A 30 3.68 -12.46 9.32
C GLY A 30 2.86 -12.89 10.54
N GLY A 31 1.58 -12.55 10.59
CA GLY A 31 0.68 -12.96 11.68
C GLY A 31 0.45 -14.47 11.76
N GLN A 32 0.61 -15.22 10.67
CA GLN A 32 0.47 -16.68 10.66
C GLN A 32 1.57 -17.38 11.47
N PHE A 33 2.72 -16.73 11.65
CA PHE A 33 3.85 -17.27 12.38
C PHE A 33 3.74 -17.10 13.89
N PHE A 34 2.80 -16.29 14.39
CA PHE A 34 2.70 -16.01 15.84
C PHE A 34 2.39 -17.25 16.65
N ALA A 35 1.42 -18.06 16.23
CA ALA A 35 1.06 -19.26 16.96
C ALA A 35 2.20 -20.29 17.03
N PRO A 36 2.87 -20.69 15.91
CA PRO A 36 4.00 -21.60 15.97
C PRO A 36 5.20 -21.05 16.74
N LEU A 37 5.49 -19.74 16.67
CA LEU A 37 6.56 -19.13 17.46
C LEU A 37 6.25 -19.11 18.96
N ALA A 38 4.98 -18.86 19.33
CA ALA A 38 4.55 -18.94 20.71
C ALA A 38 4.66 -20.38 21.25
N GLN A 39 4.34 -21.38 20.45
CA GLN A 39 4.44 -22.80 20.83
C GLN A 39 5.90 -23.26 21.00
N GLU A 40 6.78 -22.86 20.07
CA GLU A 40 8.20 -23.30 20.07
C GLU A 40 9.01 -22.63 21.18
N PHE A 41 8.82 -21.30 21.36
CA PHE A 41 9.68 -20.49 22.24
C PHE A 41 9.01 -20.02 23.53
N GLY A 42 7.70 -20.25 23.70
CA GLY A 42 6.94 -19.72 24.83
C GLY A 42 6.75 -18.21 24.82
N TRP A 43 6.94 -17.54 23.67
CA TRP A 43 6.78 -16.08 23.59
C TRP A 43 5.31 -15.68 23.66
N GLY A 44 5.04 -14.71 24.53
CA GLY A 44 3.68 -14.18 24.68
C GLY A 44 3.19 -13.42 23.44
N LEU A 45 1.87 -13.38 23.27
CA LEU A 45 1.25 -12.66 22.14
C LEU A 45 1.64 -11.17 22.08
N ALA A 46 1.82 -10.54 23.25
CA ALA A 46 2.27 -9.15 23.34
C ALA A 46 3.65 -8.93 22.69
N THR A 47 4.59 -9.86 22.95
CA THR A 47 5.94 -9.86 22.37
C THR A 47 5.91 -10.02 20.85
N LEU A 48 5.09 -10.93 20.33
CA LEU A 48 4.95 -11.16 18.89
C LEU A 48 4.26 -9.98 18.20
N SER A 49 3.23 -9.44 18.82
CA SER A 49 2.51 -8.26 18.30
C SER A 49 3.39 -7.01 18.29
N SER A 50 4.30 -6.84 19.26
CA SER A 50 5.23 -5.70 19.26
C SER A 50 6.26 -5.78 18.13
N ALA A 51 6.64 -6.98 17.68
CA ALA A 51 7.48 -7.14 16.49
C ALA A 51 6.73 -6.69 15.21
N ALA A 52 5.43 -7.01 15.10
CA ALA A 52 4.62 -6.51 13.99
C ALA A 52 4.42 -4.98 14.04
N ALA A 53 4.23 -4.43 15.24
CA ALA A 53 4.16 -2.97 15.42
C ALA A 53 5.48 -2.30 15.03
N LEU A 54 6.62 -2.88 15.43
CA LEU A 54 7.94 -2.41 15.01
C LEU A 54 8.09 -2.44 13.48
N ASN A 55 7.63 -3.52 12.82
CA ASN A 55 7.63 -3.61 11.36
C ASN A 55 6.86 -2.46 10.72
N MET A 56 5.66 -2.13 11.22
CA MET A 56 4.87 -1.01 10.70
C MET A 56 5.55 0.35 10.92
N ILE A 57 6.16 0.57 12.07
CA ILE A 57 6.87 1.82 12.41
C ILE A 57 8.09 1.99 11.49
N VAL A 58 8.92 0.96 11.38
CA VAL A 58 10.11 0.98 10.53
C VAL A 58 9.73 1.17 9.07
N TRP A 59 8.73 0.45 8.58
CA TRP A 59 8.20 0.65 7.25
C TRP A 59 7.78 2.10 7.00
N GLY A 60 7.06 2.72 7.93
CA GLY A 60 6.64 4.13 7.83
C GLY A 60 7.83 5.09 7.78
N ILE A 61 8.78 4.96 8.71
CA ILE A 61 9.98 5.82 8.83
C ILE A 61 10.85 5.75 7.57
N PHE A 62 10.98 4.58 6.96
CA PHE A 62 11.82 4.39 5.78
C PHE A 62 11.16 4.86 4.47
N GLN A 63 9.86 5.17 4.42
CA GLN A 63 9.19 5.64 3.20
C GLN A 63 9.82 6.90 2.58
N PRO A 64 10.12 7.99 3.32
CA PRO A 64 10.77 9.15 2.73
C PRO A 64 12.19 8.86 2.21
N LEU A 65 12.92 7.99 2.90
CA LEU A 65 14.27 7.58 2.48
C LEU A 65 14.22 6.81 1.16
N MET A 66 13.37 5.79 1.09
CA MET A 66 13.16 5.00 -0.12
C MET A 66 12.67 5.87 -1.28
N GLY A 67 11.77 6.85 -1.00
CA GLY A 67 11.32 7.81 -1.99
C GLY A 67 12.46 8.62 -2.60
N ARG A 68 13.39 9.13 -1.78
CA ARG A 68 14.60 9.84 -2.26
C ARG A 68 15.53 8.93 -3.06
N MET A 69 15.72 7.70 -2.61
CA MET A 69 16.52 6.70 -3.35
C MET A 69 15.92 6.39 -4.72
N ILE A 70 14.59 6.26 -4.81
CA ILE A 70 13.87 6.04 -6.08
C ILE A 70 14.05 7.23 -7.02
N ASP A 71 13.96 8.46 -6.51
CA ASP A 71 14.14 9.66 -7.33
C ASP A 71 15.58 9.77 -7.85
N ARG A 72 16.57 9.43 -7.00
CA ARG A 72 18.01 9.53 -7.33
C ARG A 72 18.50 8.40 -8.24
N PHE A 73 18.17 7.15 -7.93
CA PHE A 73 18.73 5.96 -8.59
C PHE A 73 17.75 5.30 -9.58
N GLY A 74 16.48 5.71 -9.53
CA GLY A 74 15.38 5.06 -10.26
C GLY A 74 14.72 3.93 -9.46
N PRO A 75 13.49 3.53 -9.84
CA PRO A 75 12.73 2.53 -9.09
C PRO A 75 13.33 1.11 -9.19
N LYS A 76 13.88 0.70 -10.33
CA LYS A 76 14.40 -0.67 -10.53
C LYS A 76 15.45 -1.09 -9.48
N PRO A 77 16.60 -0.38 -9.30
CA PRO A 77 17.62 -0.82 -8.36
C PRO A 77 17.12 -0.81 -6.91
N VAL A 78 16.23 0.13 -6.56
CA VAL A 78 15.65 0.20 -5.21
C VAL A 78 14.72 -1.01 -4.98
N ILE A 79 13.85 -1.35 -5.94
CA ILE A 79 12.97 -2.51 -5.83
C ILE A 79 13.78 -3.80 -5.72
N VAL A 80 14.83 -3.98 -6.56
CA VAL A 80 15.70 -5.17 -6.55
C VAL A 80 16.38 -5.33 -5.19
N ALA A 81 17.07 -4.28 -4.70
CA ALA A 81 17.77 -4.34 -3.43
C ALA A 81 16.81 -4.57 -2.26
N SER A 82 15.65 -3.94 -2.29
CA SER A 82 14.66 -4.06 -1.23
C SER A 82 13.95 -5.41 -1.24
N ALA A 83 13.64 -5.97 -2.41
CA ALA A 83 13.08 -7.31 -2.53
C ALA A 83 14.11 -8.38 -2.08
N ALA A 84 15.38 -8.21 -2.43
CA ALA A 84 16.45 -9.06 -1.93
C ALA A 84 16.60 -8.98 -0.42
N LEU A 85 16.59 -7.77 0.15
CA LEU A 85 16.64 -7.57 1.61
C LEU A 85 15.45 -8.23 2.32
N MET A 86 14.23 -8.09 1.78
CA MET A 86 13.03 -8.74 2.33
C MET A 86 13.14 -10.26 2.26
N GLY A 87 13.62 -10.81 1.13
CA GLY A 87 13.85 -12.25 0.98
C GLY A 87 14.90 -12.76 1.97
N ILE A 88 16.04 -12.07 2.11
CA ILE A 88 17.09 -12.39 3.09
C ILE A 88 16.53 -12.33 4.52
N ALA A 89 15.73 -11.33 4.85
CA ALA A 89 15.09 -11.21 6.17
C ALA A 89 14.21 -12.42 6.49
N PHE A 90 13.44 -12.92 5.51
CA PHE A 90 12.64 -14.13 5.68
C PHE A 90 13.53 -15.38 5.79
N LEU A 91 14.61 -15.50 4.99
CA LEU A 91 15.57 -16.60 5.13
C LEU A 91 16.22 -16.60 6.51
N LEU A 92 16.66 -15.46 7.02
CA LEU A 92 17.20 -15.33 8.37
C LEU A 92 16.13 -15.66 9.43
N SER A 93 14.86 -15.34 9.18
CA SER A 93 13.76 -15.69 10.07
C SER A 93 13.56 -17.22 10.20
N SER A 94 14.05 -18.03 9.25
CA SER A 94 14.04 -19.50 9.40
C SER A 94 15.02 -20.02 10.46
N THR A 95 16.02 -19.23 10.86
CA THR A 95 17.05 -19.60 11.84
C THR A 95 16.82 -18.99 13.21
N ILE A 96 15.68 -18.34 13.44
CA ILE A 96 15.36 -17.67 14.72
C ILE A 96 15.51 -18.62 15.90
N SER A 97 16.19 -18.15 16.94
CA SER A 97 16.35 -18.79 18.24
C SER A 97 16.00 -17.86 19.41
N THR A 98 16.07 -16.55 19.19
CA THR A 98 15.79 -15.53 20.19
C THR A 98 14.75 -14.52 19.72
N VAL A 99 14.05 -13.86 20.65
CA VAL A 99 13.07 -12.82 20.33
C VAL A 99 13.72 -11.60 19.67
N TRP A 100 14.97 -11.30 19.99
CA TRP A 100 15.71 -10.17 19.41
C TRP A 100 16.03 -10.39 17.93
N GLU A 101 16.31 -11.65 17.55
CA GLU A 101 16.46 -12.01 16.13
C GLU A 101 15.14 -11.83 15.38
N PHE A 102 14.00 -12.19 15.98
CA PHE A 102 12.69 -11.96 15.36
C PHE A 102 12.40 -10.47 15.19
N TYR A 103 12.67 -9.64 16.20
CA TYR A 103 12.55 -8.18 16.07
C TYR A 103 13.46 -7.63 14.99
N PHE A 104 14.69 -8.11 14.89
CA PHE A 104 15.64 -7.61 13.90
C PHE A 104 15.29 -8.09 12.48
N TYR A 105 15.05 -9.39 12.28
CA TYR A 105 14.79 -9.94 10.95
C TYR A 105 13.42 -9.55 10.42
N TYR A 106 12.36 -9.82 11.17
CA TYR A 106 11.00 -9.51 10.75
C TYR A 106 10.62 -8.05 11.01
N GLY A 107 10.93 -7.53 12.20
CA GLY A 107 10.54 -6.18 12.62
C GLY A 107 11.29 -5.08 11.86
N ILE A 108 12.59 -5.27 11.60
CA ILE A 108 13.43 -4.23 10.99
C ILE A 108 13.78 -4.55 9.53
N LEU A 109 14.49 -5.65 9.25
CA LEU A 109 15.00 -5.92 7.90
C LEU A 109 13.88 -6.14 6.89
N ALA A 110 12.87 -6.97 7.22
CA ALA A 110 11.75 -7.19 6.33
C ALA A 110 10.95 -5.91 6.08
N ALA A 111 10.79 -5.05 7.11
CA ALA A 111 10.11 -3.77 7.00
C ALA A 111 10.83 -2.78 6.07
N ILE A 112 12.15 -2.68 6.17
CA ILE A 112 12.98 -1.87 5.25
C ILE A 112 12.86 -2.40 3.82
N GLY A 113 12.93 -3.71 3.64
CA GLY A 113 12.71 -4.35 2.36
C GLY A 113 11.32 -4.04 1.79
N PHE A 114 10.28 -4.19 2.60
CA PHE A 114 8.91 -3.88 2.19
C PHE A 114 8.73 -2.39 1.84
N ALA A 115 9.38 -1.47 2.54
CA ALA A 115 9.32 -0.04 2.23
C ALA A 115 9.78 0.28 0.80
N GLY A 116 10.82 -0.41 0.31
CA GLY A 116 11.39 -0.12 -1.00
C GLY A 116 10.87 -0.99 -2.16
N CYS A 117 10.24 -2.16 -1.89
CA CYS A 117 9.62 -2.98 -2.94
C CYS A 117 8.08 -2.96 -2.90
N GLY A 118 7.46 -2.23 -1.97
CA GLY A 118 6.02 -2.11 -1.80
C GLY A 118 5.35 -1.15 -2.78
N SER A 119 4.19 -0.64 -2.36
CA SER A 119 3.27 0.12 -3.24
C SER A 119 3.89 1.39 -3.81
N MET A 120 4.64 2.17 -3.02
CA MET A 120 5.22 3.43 -3.47
C MET A 120 6.18 3.22 -4.65
N ALA A 121 7.15 2.30 -4.53
CA ALA A 121 8.18 2.09 -5.54
C ALA A 121 7.59 1.57 -6.87
N ASN A 122 6.69 0.59 -6.80
CA ASN A 122 6.00 0.06 -7.96
C ASN A 122 5.06 1.09 -8.62
N SER A 123 4.43 1.95 -7.82
CA SER A 123 3.63 3.05 -8.34
C SER A 123 4.48 4.07 -9.11
N VAL A 124 5.67 4.43 -8.61
CA VAL A 124 6.60 5.32 -9.33
C VAL A 124 7.10 4.64 -10.60
N LEU A 125 7.42 3.34 -10.54
CA LEU A 125 7.82 2.57 -11.71
C LEU A 125 6.75 2.66 -12.81
N VAL A 126 5.50 2.30 -12.51
CA VAL A 126 4.39 2.35 -13.49
C VAL A 126 4.11 3.77 -13.97
N ALA A 127 4.16 4.77 -13.08
CA ALA A 127 3.88 6.17 -13.40
C ALA A 127 4.91 6.80 -14.37
N ARG A 128 6.14 6.28 -14.43
CA ARG A 128 7.15 6.70 -15.40
C ARG A 128 6.88 6.17 -16.81
N TRP A 129 6.18 5.03 -16.92
CA TRP A 129 5.86 4.39 -18.19
C TRP A 129 4.54 4.83 -18.80
N TYR A 130 3.64 5.41 -17.97
CA TYR A 130 2.30 5.78 -18.40
C TYR A 130 1.94 7.19 -17.94
N VAL A 131 1.46 8.01 -18.88
CA VAL A 131 0.96 9.37 -18.65
C VAL A 131 -0.55 9.41 -18.82
N ARG A 132 -1.07 9.06 -20.00
CA ARG A 132 -2.51 9.09 -20.33
C ARG A 132 -3.31 8.02 -19.62
N GLY A 133 -2.83 6.79 -19.61
CA GLY A 133 -3.48 5.64 -18.97
C GLY A 133 -3.06 5.39 -17.52
N ARG A 134 -2.35 6.32 -16.89
CA ARG A 134 -1.66 6.13 -15.57
C ARG A 134 -2.55 5.50 -14.50
N ALA A 135 -3.76 6.03 -14.26
CA ALA A 135 -4.64 5.52 -13.20
C ALA A 135 -5.05 4.07 -13.43
N ARG A 136 -5.34 3.70 -14.69
CA ARG A 136 -5.72 2.34 -15.07
C ARG A 136 -4.55 1.37 -14.84
N MET A 137 -3.35 1.72 -15.27
CA MET A 137 -2.16 0.87 -15.11
C MET A 137 -1.72 0.75 -13.66
N LEU A 138 -1.81 1.84 -12.90
CA LEU A 138 -1.59 1.81 -11.44
C LEU A 138 -2.61 0.91 -10.73
N ALA A 139 -3.89 0.98 -11.09
CA ALA A 139 -4.91 0.11 -10.51
C ALA A 139 -4.65 -1.36 -10.84
N GLN A 140 -4.30 -1.68 -12.10
CA GLN A 140 -3.99 -3.04 -12.52
C GLN A 140 -2.77 -3.60 -11.77
N SER A 141 -1.69 -2.86 -11.66
CA SER A 141 -0.53 -3.30 -10.89
C SER A 141 -0.85 -3.45 -9.40
N ALA A 142 -1.63 -2.52 -8.83
CA ALA A 142 -1.99 -2.54 -7.41
C ALA A 142 -2.92 -3.70 -7.02
N MET A 143 -3.65 -4.31 -7.96
CA MET A 143 -4.42 -5.55 -7.70
C MET A 143 -3.52 -6.67 -7.17
N GLY A 144 -2.23 -6.65 -7.49
CA GLY A 144 -1.25 -7.57 -6.91
C GLY A 144 -1.27 -7.60 -5.39
N MET A 145 -1.53 -6.47 -4.72
CA MET A 145 -1.62 -6.42 -3.25
C MET A 145 -2.74 -7.33 -2.70
N ASN A 146 -3.94 -7.26 -3.29
CA ASN A 146 -5.08 -8.07 -2.87
C ASN A 146 -4.88 -9.56 -3.23
N ILE A 147 -4.41 -9.83 -4.45
CA ILE A 147 -4.12 -11.21 -4.88
C ILE A 147 -3.00 -11.82 -4.04
N GLY A 148 -2.01 -11.01 -3.64
CA GLY A 148 -0.95 -11.44 -2.72
C GLY A 148 -1.50 -11.93 -1.39
N GLN A 149 -2.43 -11.20 -0.79
CA GLN A 149 -3.10 -11.63 0.44
C GLN A 149 -3.87 -12.95 0.22
N LEU A 150 -4.66 -13.03 -0.85
CA LEU A 150 -5.46 -14.23 -1.15
C LEU A 150 -4.62 -15.48 -1.39
N VAL A 151 -3.43 -15.34 -1.96
CA VAL A 151 -2.55 -16.47 -2.30
C VAL A 151 -1.59 -16.80 -1.15
N PHE A 152 -0.91 -15.80 -0.60
CA PHE A 152 0.20 -16.05 0.33
C PHE A 152 -0.25 -16.33 1.75
N LEU A 153 -1.41 -15.82 2.21
CA LEU A 153 -1.88 -16.18 3.54
C LEU A 153 -2.22 -17.68 3.64
N PRO A 154 -3.04 -18.27 2.75
CA PRO A 154 -3.26 -19.72 2.77
C PRO A 154 -1.97 -20.52 2.51
N LEU A 155 -1.10 -20.05 1.59
CA LEU A 155 0.16 -20.69 1.31
C LEU A 155 1.07 -20.74 2.53
N ALA A 156 1.20 -19.63 3.26
CA ALA A 156 2.01 -19.58 4.49
C ALA A 156 1.43 -20.54 5.55
N GLY A 157 0.11 -20.54 5.75
CA GLY A 157 -0.55 -21.49 6.65
C GLY A 157 -0.29 -22.95 6.28
N TRP A 158 -0.42 -23.30 4.99
CA TRP A 158 -0.14 -24.64 4.50
C TRP A 158 1.33 -25.03 4.67
N LEU A 159 2.27 -24.14 4.35
CA LEU A 159 3.71 -24.38 4.56
C LEU A 159 4.04 -24.58 6.05
N ILE A 160 3.44 -23.81 6.93
CA ILE A 160 3.64 -23.95 8.37
C ILE A 160 3.19 -25.35 8.85
N VAL A 161 2.04 -25.83 8.37
CA VAL A 161 1.54 -27.16 8.75
C VAL A 161 2.41 -28.29 8.18
N THR A 162 2.92 -28.14 6.93
CA THR A 162 3.63 -29.22 6.23
C THR A 162 5.13 -29.25 6.51
N SER A 163 5.77 -28.08 6.68
CA SER A 163 7.23 -27.94 6.82
C SER A 163 7.69 -27.18 8.08
N GLY A 164 6.75 -26.87 8.98
CA GLY A 164 7.01 -26.03 10.14
C GLY A 164 7.25 -24.56 9.76
N PHE A 165 7.30 -23.71 10.78
CA PHE A 165 7.50 -22.27 10.55
C PHE A 165 8.88 -21.95 9.91
N ARG A 166 9.93 -22.73 10.24
CA ARG A 166 11.26 -22.56 9.66
C ARG A 166 11.26 -22.84 8.17
N GLY A 167 10.64 -23.95 7.75
CA GLY A 167 10.47 -24.30 6.34
C GLY A 167 9.62 -23.28 5.57
N ALA A 168 8.55 -22.78 6.21
CA ALA A 168 7.70 -21.74 5.63
C ALA A 168 8.47 -20.42 5.39
N PHE A 169 9.23 -19.94 6.37
CA PHE A 169 10.10 -18.77 6.21
C PHE A 169 11.13 -18.96 5.09
N LEU A 170 11.76 -20.14 5.03
CA LEU A 170 12.74 -20.45 4.00
C LEU A 170 12.11 -20.42 2.60
N VAL A 171 10.98 -21.10 2.38
CA VAL A 171 10.31 -21.14 1.07
C VAL A 171 9.86 -19.75 0.64
N LEU A 172 9.23 -18.98 1.54
CA LEU A 172 8.76 -17.62 1.24
C LEU A 172 9.93 -16.67 0.94
N GLY A 173 11.03 -16.75 1.70
CA GLY A 173 12.24 -15.97 1.46
C GLY A 173 12.88 -16.31 0.12
N MET A 174 13.01 -17.61 -0.20
CA MET A 174 13.53 -18.09 -1.47
C MET A 174 12.67 -17.63 -2.65
N LEU A 175 11.35 -17.59 -2.51
CA LEU A 175 10.43 -17.12 -3.53
C LEU A 175 10.70 -15.64 -3.89
N MET A 176 10.98 -14.79 -2.91
CA MET A 176 11.39 -13.41 -3.17
C MET A 176 12.71 -13.34 -3.92
N ILE A 177 13.73 -14.11 -3.52
CA ILE A 177 15.07 -14.04 -4.09
C ILE A 177 15.14 -14.70 -5.47
N VAL A 178 14.52 -15.88 -5.64
CA VAL A 178 14.64 -16.66 -6.87
C VAL A 178 13.64 -16.23 -7.94
N VAL A 179 12.48 -15.70 -7.55
CA VAL A 179 11.45 -15.31 -8.52
C VAL A 179 11.38 -13.79 -8.68
N ILE A 180 11.13 -13.06 -7.59
CA ILE A 180 10.85 -11.60 -7.68
C ILE A 180 12.11 -10.83 -8.07
N VAL A 181 13.24 -11.09 -7.41
CA VAL A 181 14.49 -10.37 -7.68
C VAL A 181 14.94 -10.54 -9.13
N PRO A 182 15.06 -11.75 -9.72
CA PRO A 182 15.44 -11.91 -11.12
C PRO A 182 14.41 -11.30 -12.09
N LEU A 183 13.12 -11.45 -11.84
CA LEU A 183 12.07 -10.83 -12.66
C LEU A 183 12.26 -9.32 -12.75
N VAL A 184 12.42 -8.64 -11.61
CA VAL A 184 12.64 -7.19 -11.59
C VAL A 184 13.99 -6.84 -12.21
N LEU A 185 15.04 -7.61 -11.93
CA LEU A 185 16.40 -7.34 -12.41
C LEU A 185 16.52 -7.44 -13.93
N PHE A 186 15.96 -8.49 -14.54
CA PHE A 186 16.19 -8.78 -15.95
C PHE A 186 15.11 -8.18 -16.87
N VAL A 187 13.86 -8.09 -16.41
CA VAL A 187 12.75 -7.66 -17.26
C VAL A 187 12.39 -6.19 -17.07
N THR A 188 12.60 -5.61 -15.86
CA THR A 188 12.20 -4.23 -15.59
C THR A 188 13.22 -3.21 -16.06
N GLN A 189 12.72 -2.05 -16.54
CA GLN A 189 13.51 -0.83 -16.77
C GLN A 189 12.93 0.32 -15.95
N SER A 190 13.82 1.15 -15.37
CA SER A 190 13.40 2.27 -14.50
C SER A 190 12.57 3.32 -15.22
N SER A 191 12.76 3.48 -16.51
CA SER A 191 12.06 4.46 -17.35
C SER A 191 12.18 4.06 -18.83
N PRO A 192 11.22 4.48 -19.69
CA PRO A 192 11.18 4.07 -21.09
C PRO A 192 12.35 4.63 -21.93
N ASP A 193 12.86 5.81 -21.60
CA ASP A 193 14.00 6.46 -22.28
C ASP A 193 15.28 5.60 -22.28
N LYS A 194 15.47 4.77 -21.27
CA LYS A 194 16.62 3.86 -21.18
C LYS A 194 16.66 2.78 -22.28
N ILE A 195 15.54 2.55 -22.95
CA ILE A 195 15.43 1.62 -24.07
C ILE A 195 14.87 2.31 -25.33
N ASN A 196 15.09 3.62 -25.44
CA ASN A 196 14.66 4.44 -26.57
C ASN A 196 13.14 4.39 -26.83
N GLN A 197 12.33 4.30 -25.77
CA GLN A 197 10.88 4.40 -25.83
C GLN A 197 10.39 5.66 -25.11
N ALA A 198 9.20 6.13 -25.47
CA ALA A 198 8.50 7.17 -24.71
C ALA A 198 7.36 6.56 -23.89
N PRO A 199 6.86 7.26 -22.86
CA PRO A 199 5.67 6.85 -22.12
C PRO A 199 4.47 6.64 -23.08
N ASP A 200 3.58 5.72 -22.69
CA ASP A 200 2.40 5.31 -23.49
C ASP A 200 2.71 4.71 -24.88
N GLY A 201 3.98 4.44 -25.20
CA GLY A 201 4.43 3.94 -26.50
C GLY A 201 4.50 5.00 -27.58
N ASP A 202 4.50 6.29 -27.22
CA ASP A 202 4.64 7.41 -28.16
C ASP A 202 6.04 7.44 -28.78
N GLN A 203 6.22 8.24 -29.83
CA GLN A 203 7.53 8.49 -30.41
C GLN A 203 8.35 9.41 -29.51
N LEU A 204 9.59 9.02 -29.22
CA LEU A 204 10.48 9.78 -28.34
C LEU A 204 10.75 11.21 -28.86
N SER A 205 10.80 11.37 -30.17
CA SER A 205 11.04 12.66 -30.84
C SER A 205 9.90 13.68 -30.65
N THR A 206 8.68 13.23 -30.39
CA THR A 206 7.50 14.09 -30.22
C THR A 206 7.06 14.21 -28.76
N PHE A 207 7.65 13.43 -27.86
CA PHE A 207 7.28 13.43 -26.45
C PHE A 207 7.91 14.59 -25.68
N THR A 208 7.08 15.50 -25.18
CA THR A 208 7.49 16.56 -24.25
C THR A 208 7.14 16.13 -22.83
N PRO A 209 8.15 15.91 -21.95
CA PRO A 209 7.88 15.53 -20.56
C PRO A 209 7.05 16.59 -19.84
N PRO A 210 6.01 16.21 -19.07
CA PRO A 210 5.29 17.16 -18.23
C PRO A 210 6.24 17.83 -17.24
N LYS A 211 6.01 19.12 -16.95
CA LYS A 211 6.75 19.81 -15.90
C LYS A 211 6.63 19.06 -14.58
N SER A 212 7.74 18.80 -13.94
CA SER A 212 7.79 18.08 -12.67
C SER A 212 8.23 18.98 -11.53
N ALA A 213 7.52 18.92 -10.40
CA ALA A 213 7.85 19.63 -9.18
C ALA A 213 8.92 18.89 -8.39
N SER A 214 9.77 19.63 -7.67
CA SER A 214 10.59 19.09 -6.58
C SER A 214 9.74 18.85 -5.33
N LEU A 215 10.23 18.04 -4.37
CA LEU A 215 9.57 17.86 -3.08
C LEU A 215 9.33 19.20 -2.37
N SER A 216 10.32 20.08 -2.37
CA SER A 216 10.21 21.42 -1.76
C SER A 216 9.10 22.27 -2.39
N GLN A 217 8.92 22.20 -3.71
CA GLN A 217 7.84 22.89 -4.40
C GLN A 217 6.48 22.24 -4.10
N ALA A 218 6.42 20.91 -4.03
CA ALA A 218 5.19 20.20 -3.69
C ALA A 218 4.71 20.55 -2.28
N ILE A 219 5.58 20.52 -1.27
CA ILE A 219 5.24 20.83 0.13
C ILE A 219 4.73 22.27 0.30
N ARG A 220 5.16 23.21 -0.55
CA ARG A 220 4.68 24.60 -0.53
C ARG A 220 3.33 24.78 -1.23
N ASN A 221 2.80 23.73 -1.82
CA ASN A 221 1.55 23.77 -2.57
C ASN A 221 0.38 23.22 -1.73
N SER A 222 -0.73 23.95 -1.69
CA SER A 222 -1.95 23.54 -0.97
C SER A 222 -2.54 22.24 -1.48
N ASP A 223 -2.43 21.95 -2.79
CA ASP A 223 -2.94 20.71 -3.39
C ASP A 223 -2.23 19.47 -2.85
N PHE A 224 -0.92 19.59 -2.52
CA PHE A 224 -0.17 18.51 -1.87
C PHE A 224 -0.75 18.19 -0.49
N TRP A 225 -1.00 19.21 0.32
CA TRP A 225 -1.53 19.01 1.67
C TRP A 225 -2.97 18.52 1.65
N ALA A 226 -3.80 19.04 0.75
CA ALA A 226 -5.17 18.58 0.59
C ALA A 226 -5.24 17.10 0.17
N ALA A 227 -4.46 16.70 -0.85
CA ALA A 227 -4.40 15.31 -1.29
C ALA A 227 -3.74 14.38 -0.26
N THR A 228 -2.73 14.87 0.48
CA THR A 228 -2.05 14.10 1.53
C THR A 228 -2.93 13.95 2.74
N PHE A 229 -3.63 14.99 3.19
CA PHE A 229 -4.56 14.91 4.31
C PHE A 229 -5.67 13.89 4.05
N ALA A 230 -6.30 13.94 2.88
CA ALA A 230 -7.27 12.92 2.49
C ALA A 230 -6.68 11.50 2.55
N PHE A 231 -5.42 11.32 2.11
CA PHE A 231 -4.76 10.02 2.17
C PHE A 231 -4.45 9.58 3.61
N VAL A 232 -4.11 10.50 4.48
CA VAL A 232 -3.85 10.24 5.90
C VAL A 232 -5.11 9.74 6.60
N THR A 233 -6.30 10.29 6.29
CA THR A 233 -7.59 9.80 6.83
C THR A 233 -7.92 8.38 6.33
N CYS A 234 -7.47 8.03 5.11
CA CYS A 234 -7.53 6.66 4.62
C CYS A 234 -6.72 5.70 5.50
N GLY A 235 -5.49 6.09 5.89
CA GLY A 235 -4.65 5.30 6.79
C GLY A 235 -5.28 5.06 8.15
N TYR A 236 -5.81 6.12 8.75
CA TYR A 236 -6.55 6.03 10.00
C TYR A 236 -7.65 4.97 9.92
N SER A 237 -8.54 5.09 8.95
CA SER A 237 -9.69 4.19 8.80
C SER A 237 -9.28 2.75 8.44
N LEU A 238 -8.23 2.57 7.62
CA LEU A 238 -7.76 1.27 7.19
C LEU A 238 -7.22 0.46 8.37
N TYR A 239 -6.29 1.03 9.13
CA TYR A 239 -5.65 0.32 10.23
C TYR A 239 -6.55 0.17 11.45
N LEU A 240 -7.46 1.11 11.70
CA LEU A 240 -8.50 0.94 12.70
C LEU A 240 -9.33 -0.32 12.43
N VAL A 241 -9.78 -0.51 11.18
CA VAL A 241 -10.58 -1.67 10.78
C VAL A 241 -9.72 -2.95 10.84
N VAL A 242 -8.55 -2.97 10.20
CA VAL A 242 -7.74 -4.19 10.10
C VAL A 242 -7.35 -4.74 11.47
N ILE A 243 -7.05 -3.86 12.43
CA ILE A 243 -6.58 -4.27 13.78
C ILE A 243 -7.74 -4.57 14.71
N HIS A 244 -8.80 -3.77 14.69
CA HIS A 244 -9.85 -3.88 15.71
C HIS A 244 -11.10 -4.67 15.28
N LEU A 245 -11.33 -4.85 13.97
CA LEU A 245 -12.49 -5.58 13.47
C LEU A 245 -12.56 -7.04 13.98
N PRO A 246 -11.46 -7.82 14.05
CA PRO A 246 -11.52 -9.18 14.59
C PRO A 246 -12.01 -9.22 16.06
N ARG A 247 -11.54 -8.27 16.87
CA ARG A 247 -11.99 -8.16 18.26
C ARG A 247 -13.44 -7.69 18.35
N PHE A 248 -13.83 -6.73 17.51
CA PHE A 248 -15.22 -6.26 17.45
C PHE A 248 -16.19 -7.38 17.05
N ALA A 249 -15.78 -8.28 16.13
CA ALA A 249 -16.58 -9.46 15.79
C ALA A 249 -16.83 -10.36 17.00
N VAL A 250 -15.81 -10.59 17.82
CA VAL A 250 -15.94 -11.35 19.08
C VAL A 250 -16.87 -10.62 20.08
N ASP A 251 -16.79 -9.29 20.17
CA ASP A 251 -17.69 -8.49 21.02
C ASP A 251 -19.16 -8.60 20.61
N LEU A 252 -19.44 -8.89 19.32
CA LEU A 252 -20.79 -9.21 18.81
C LEU A 252 -21.19 -10.68 18.96
N GLY A 253 -20.39 -11.50 19.61
CA GLY A 253 -20.65 -12.93 19.84
C GLY A 253 -20.25 -13.83 18.67
N ALA A 254 -19.45 -13.35 17.71
CA ALA A 254 -18.94 -14.16 16.62
C ALA A 254 -17.66 -14.93 17.03
N ASP A 255 -17.34 -15.99 16.29
CA ASP A 255 -16.08 -16.70 16.43
C ASP A 255 -14.89 -15.82 16.01
N LEU A 256 -13.70 -16.09 16.58
CA LEU A 256 -12.47 -15.36 16.28
C LEU A 256 -12.12 -15.39 14.77
N SER A 257 -12.47 -16.47 14.07
CA SER A 257 -12.26 -16.63 12.62
C SER A 257 -13.11 -15.68 11.77
N THR A 258 -14.26 -15.22 12.28
CA THR A 258 -15.19 -14.34 11.57
C THR A 258 -14.53 -13.03 11.15
N GLY A 259 -13.71 -12.43 12.03
CA GLY A 259 -12.96 -11.21 11.68
C GLY A 259 -12.06 -11.38 10.45
N GLY A 260 -11.38 -12.52 10.36
CA GLY A 260 -10.56 -12.87 9.19
C GLY A 260 -11.38 -13.09 7.93
N GLN A 261 -12.52 -13.76 8.03
CA GLN A 261 -13.46 -13.98 6.89
C GLN A 261 -14.00 -12.66 6.35
N VAL A 262 -14.42 -11.75 7.24
CA VAL A 262 -14.93 -10.41 6.89
C VAL A 262 -13.85 -9.58 6.18
N LEU A 263 -12.61 -9.57 6.70
CA LEU A 263 -11.49 -8.89 6.05
C LEU A 263 -11.13 -9.54 4.69
N GLY A 264 -11.21 -10.86 4.58
CA GLY A 264 -11.02 -11.58 3.31
C GLY A 264 -12.09 -11.21 2.26
N LEU A 265 -13.35 -11.15 2.67
CA LEU A 265 -14.46 -10.71 1.81
C LEU A 265 -14.27 -9.25 1.34
N ALA A 266 -13.85 -8.37 2.25
CA ALA A 266 -13.53 -6.98 1.93
C ALA A 266 -12.36 -6.88 0.93
N ALA A 267 -11.33 -7.72 1.06
CA ALA A 267 -10.21 -7.77 0.12
C ALA A 267 -10.65 -8.24 -1.28
N GLY A 268 -11.54 -9.23 -1.37
CA GLY A 268 -12.14 -9.68 -2.62
C GLY A 268 -12.96 -8.59 -3.31
N ALA A 269 -13.86 -7.93 -2.58
CA ALA A 269 -14.63 -6.79 -3.09
C ALA A 269 -13.73 -5.63 -3.52
N SER A 270 -12.64 -5.41 -2.80
CA SER A 270 -11.63 -4.39 -3.12
C SER A 270 -10.88 -4.67 -4.43
N ALA A 271 -10.54 -5.93 -4.71
CA ALA A 271 -9.88 -6.29 -5.97
C ALA A 271 -10.76 -5.95 -7.18
N ILE A 272 -12.05 -6.31 -7.11
CA ILE A 272 -13.04 -6.00 -8.16
C ILE A 272 -13.20 -4.49 -8.32
N SER A 273 -13.39 -3.78 -7.22
CA SER A 273 -13.55 -2.32 -7.23
C SER A 273 -12.29 -1.60 -7.74
N MET A 274 -11.11 -2.09 -7.40
CA MET A 274 -9.85 -1.52 -7.89
C MET A 274 -9.75 -1.60 -9.41
N TRP A 275 -10.10 -2.74 -10.00
CA TRP A 275 -10.17 -2.89 -11.45
C TRP A 275 -11.19 -1.93 -12.07
N ALA A 276 -12.41 -1.87 -11.52
CA ALA A 276 -13.48 -1.00 -12.01
C ALA A 276 -13.10 0.49 -11.92
N CYS A 277 -12.56 0.94 -10.79
CA CYS A 277 -12.08 2.31 -10.59
C CYS A 277 -10.96 2.67 -11.58
N GLY A 278 -10.05 1.74 -11.86
CA GLY A 278 -9.02 1.93 -12.88
C GLY A 278 -9.59 2.21 -14.28
N GLN A 279 -10.65 1.48 -14.68
CA GLN A 279 -11.34 1.69 -15.97
C GLN A 279 -12.13 3.00 -15.98
N LEU A 280 -12.81 3.31 -14.87
CA LEU A 280 -13.64 4.52 -14.76
C LEU A 280 -12.84 5.81 -14.61
N ALA A 281 -11.58 5.73 -14.15
CA ALA A 281 -10.75 6.91 -13.87
C ALA A 281 -10.57 7.85 -15.06
N GLY A 282 -10.58 7.31 -16.29
CA GLY A 282 -10.50 8.10 -17.52
C GLY A 282 -11.80 8.84 -17.89
N ARG A 283 -12.95 8.32 -17.44
CA ARG A 283 -14.28 8.89 -17.77
C ARG A 283 -14.80 9.82 -16.69
N VAL A 284 -14.72 9.40 -15.43
CA VAL A 284 -15.26 10.12 -14.27
C VAL A 284 -14.25 11.12 -13.70
N GLY A 285 -12.96 10.86 -13.92
CA GLY A 285 -11.86 11.60 -13.31
C GLY A 285 -11.45 11.04 -11.95
N LYS A 286 -10.14 11.05 -11.68
CA LYS A 286 -9.55 10.49 -10.44
C LYS A 286 -10.06 11.18 -9.18
N LYS A 287 -10.20 12.51 -9.21
CA LYS A 287 -10.69 13.33 -8.10
C LYS A 287 -12.11 12.95 -7.70
N ASN A 288 -13.03 12.86 -8.66
CA ASN A 288 -14.44 12.53 -8.39
C ASN A 288 -14.59 11.11 -7.85
N LEU A 289 -13.83 10.15 -8.40
CA LEU A 289 -13.80 8.78 -7.88
C LEU A 289 -13.28 8.75 -6.44
N LEU A 290 -12.21 9.48 -6.13
CA LEU A 290 -11.68 9.57 -4.76
C LEU A 290 -12.73 10.11 -3.78
N ILE A 291 -13.43 11.20 -4.15
CA ILE A 291 -14.50 11.76 -3.32
C ILE A 291 -15.58 10.70 -3.06
N GLY A 292 -16.06 10.03 -4.10
CA GLY A 292 -17.06 8.95 -3.98
C GLY A 292 -16.58 7.81 -3.07
N LEU A 293 -15.33 7.37 -3.22
CA LEU A 293 -14.75 6.31 -2.40
C LEU A 293 -14.59 6.72 -0.92
N TYR A 294 -14.22 7.97 -0.64
CA TYR A 294 -14.18 8.49 0.74
C TYR A 294 -15.56 8.53 1.36
N LEU A 295 -16.58 8.95 0.61
CA LEU A 295 -17.98 8.97 1.10
C LEU A 295 -18.49 7.55 1.36
N VAL A 296 -18.30 6.62 0.43
CA VAL A 296 -18.68 5.20 0.60
C VAL A 296 -18.01 4.61 1.84
N ARG A 297 -16.71 4.88 2.04
CA ARG A 297 -15.97 4.40 3.21
C ARG A 297 -16.47 5.05 4.50
N ALA A 298 -16.77 6.34 4.50
CA ALA A 298 -17.33 7.02 5.66
C ALA A 298 -18.68 6.41 6.06
N LEU A 299 -19.56 6.17 5.07
CA LEU A 299 -20.86 5.51 5.29
C LEU A 299 -20.69 4.09 5.81
N SER A 300 -19.74 3.32 5.28
CA SER A 300 -19.48 1.96 5.78
C SER A 300 -19.02 1.94 7.24
N LEU A 301 -18.19 2.89 7.66
CA LEU A 301 -17.75 2.99 9.05
C LEU A 301 -18.84 3.53 9.98
N ALA A 302 -19.68 4.45 9.52
CA ALA A 302 -20.86 4.88 10.25
C ALA A 302 -21.84 3.69 10.45
N PHE A 303 -22.02 2.86 9.41
CA PHE A 303 -22.80 1.62 9.53
C PHE A 303 -22.17 0.64 10.53
N LEU A 304 -20.84 0.46 10.48
CA LEU A 304 -20.13 -0.40 11.44
C LEU A 304 -20.27 0.10 12.88
N ALA A 305 -20.27 1.43 13.09
CA ALA A 305 -20.40 2.05 14.42
C ALA A 305 -21.73 1.78 15.13
N VAL A 306 -22.78 1.48 14.36
CA VAL A 306 -24.12 1.14 14.86
C VAL A 306 -24.46 -0.35 14.71
N SER A 307 -23.51 -1.17 14.29
CA SER A 307 -23.71 -2.60 14.07
C SER A 307 -23.82 -3.36 15.38
N THR A 308 -24.85 -4.22 15.48
CA THR A 308 -25.18 -5.03 16.66
C THR A 308 -25.23 -6.53 16.37
N GLU A 309 -25.28 -6.92 15.10
CA GLU A 309 -25.44 -8.29 14.67
C GLU A 309 -24.26 -8.73 13.80
N VAL A 310 -23.91 -10.03 13.86
CA VAL A 310 -22.78 -10.58 13.11
C VAL A 310 -22.92 -10.40 11.60
N TRP A 311 -24.14 -10.52 11.04
CA TRP A 311 -24.35 -10.35 9.61
C TRP A 311 -24.06 -8.93 9.12
N HIS A 312 -24.18 -7.90 9.99
CA HIS A 312 -23.77 -6.53 9.66
C HIS A 312 -22.30 -6.45 9.26
N LEU A 313 -21.42 -7.32 9.83
CA LEU A 313 -20.00 -7.36 9.49
C LEU A 313 -19.76 -7.79 8.04
N TYR A 314 -20.55 -8.74 7.54
CA TYR A 314 -20.47 -9.18 6.14
C TYR A 314 -20.99 -8.14 5.17
N ALA A 315 -22.09 -7.45 5.51
CA ALA A 315 -22.59 -6.30 4.75
C ALA A 315 -21.57 -5.15 4.73
N PHE A 316 -21.00 -4.84 5.89
CA PHE A 316 -19.88 -3.88 6.00
C PHE A 316 -18.71 -4.27 5.09
N ALA A 317 -18.29 -5.54 5.09
CA ALA A 317 -17.17 -6.00 4.30
C ALA A 317 -17.33 -5.70 2.80
N LEU A 318 -18.53 -5.89 2.26
CA LEU A 318 -18.82 -5.62 0.85
C LEU A 318 -18.74 -4.11 0.56
N ILE A 319 -19.38 -3.27 1.40
CA ILE A 319 -19.42 -1.81 1.20
C ILE A 319 -18.03 -1.20 1.41
N TYR A 320 -17.36 -1.58 2.50
CA TYR A 320 -16.01 -1.13 2.84
C TYR A 320 -14.99 -1.58 1.79
N GLY A 321 -15.09 -2.83 1.34
CA GLY A 321 -14.19 -3.39 0.34
C GLY A 321 -14.18 -2.58 -0.95
N VAL A 322 -15.35 -2.12 -1.42
CA VAL A 322 -15.43 -1.25 -2.62
C VAL A 322 -14.51 -0.03 -2.50
N SER A 323 -14.31 0.51 -1.31
CA SER A 323 -13.56 1.76 -1.09
C SER A 323 -12.18 1.56 -0.45
N SER A 324 -11.80 0.34 -0.02
CA SER A 324 -10.61 0.14 0.82
C SER A 324 -9.30 0.40 0.09
N MET A 325 -8.96 -0.33 -0.95
CA MET A 325 -7.67 -0.22 -1.63
C MET A 325 -7.66 0.65 -2.89
N PRO A 326 -8.77 0.90 -3.64
CA PRO A 326 -8.74 1.70 -4.87
C PRO A 326 -8.28 3.15 -4.66
N ILE A 327 -8.38 3.69 -3.45
CA ILE A 327 -7.89 5.03 -3.09
C ILE A 327 -6.38 5.15 -3.38
N ILE A 328 -5.59 4.11 -3.15
CA ILE A 328 -4.12 4.14 -3.28
C ILE A 328 -3.69 4.46 -4.72
N PRO A 329 -4.05 3.67 -5.76
CA PRO A 329 -3.65 3.94 -7.13
C PRO A 329 -4.26 5.24 -7.70
N LEU A 330 -5.50 5.57 -7.33
CA LEU A 330 -6.15 6.79 -7.79
C LEU A 330 -5.45 8.05 -7.24
N LYS A 331 -5.14 8.06 -5.93
CA LYS A 331 -4.40 9.14 -5.29
C LYS A 331 -2.98 9.26 -5.88
N THR A 332 -2.30 8.14 -6.09
CA THR A 332 -0.99 8.12 -6.71
C THR A 332 -1.02 8.69 -8.13
N GLY A 333 -2.05 8.32 -8.90
CA GLY A 333 -2.30 8.90 -10.22
C GLY A 333 -2.57 10.40 -10.17
N LEU A 334 -3.35 10.87 -9.20
CA LEU A 334 -3.63 12.30 -8.99
C LEU A 334 -2.36 13.08 -8.65
N ILE A 335 -1.53 12.57 -7.73
CA ILE A 335 -0.23 13.17 -7.38
C ILE A 335 0.70 13.23 -8.60
N GLY A 336 0.73 12.19 -9.41
CA GLY A 336 1.52 12.17 -10.63
C GLY A 336 1.06 13.19 -11.69
N ASP A 337 -0.25 13.48 -11.75
CA ASP A 337 -0.78 14.53 -12.64
C ASP A 337 -0.47 15.93 -12.12
N LEU A 338 -0.53 16.15 -10.80
CA LEU A 338 -0.28 17.45 -10.19
C LEU A 338 1.20 17.83 -10.19
N PHE A 339 2.09 16.88 -9.90
CA PHE A 339 3.50 17.17 -9.59
C PHE A 339 4.49 16.51 -10.57
N GLY A 340 4.03 15.73 -11.53
CA GLY A 340 4.89 15.01 -12.48
C GLY A 340 5.60 13.80 -11.85
N ALA A 341 6.53 13.19 -12.62
CA ALA A 341 7.12 11.91 -12.25
C ALA A 341 8.53 12.01 -11.62
N ASN A 342 9.24 13.14 -11.74
CA ASN A 342 10.67 13.21 -11.39
C ASN A 342 10.96 13.10 -9.88
N ALA A 343 10.16 13.78 -9.03
CA ALA A 343 10.28 13.70 -7.57
C ALA A 343 9.12 12.94 -6.93
N MET A 344 8.45 12.09 -7.70
CA MET A 344 7.26 11.36 -7.27
C MET A 344 7.57 10.40 -6.11
N GLY A 345 8.77 9.82 -6.07
CA GLY A 345 9.21 8.98 -4.97
C GLY A 345 9.24 9.71 -3.64
N SER A 346 9.91 10.86 -3.58
CA SER A 346 10.00 11.70 -2.37
C SER A 346 8.62 12.25 -1.96
N ILE A 347 7.80 12.68 -2.91
CA ILE A 347 6.45 13.22 -2.67
C ILE A 347 5.54 12.13 -2.08
N LEU A 348 5.49 10.97 -2.71
CA LEU A 348 4.70 9.83 -2.23
C LEU A 348 5.25 9.28 -0.92
N GLY A 349 6.57 9.18 -0.76
CA GLY A 349 7.21 8.71 0.46
C GLY A 349 6.86 9.57 1.67
N THR A 350 6.83 10.90 1.50
CA THR A 350 6.37 11.83 2.56
C THR A 350 4.89 11.60 2.88
N ALA A 351 4.04 11.46 1.88
CA ALA A 351 2.61 11.20 2.08
C ALA A 351 2.37 9.84 2.78
N TRP A 352 3.12 8.79 2.41
CA TRP A 352 3.04 7.48 3.07
C TRP A 352 3.53 7.52 4.52
N PHE A 353 4.58 8.26 4.81
CA PHE A 353 5.04 8.46 6.20
C PHE A 353 3.96 9.08 7.08
N LEU A 354 3.33 10.17 6.61
CA LEU A 354 2.24 10.82 7.33
C LEU A 354 1.01 9.90 7.48
N HIS A 355 0.71 9.11 6.45
CA HIS A 355 -0.33 8.08 6.49
C HIS A 355 -0.07 7.05 7.60
N GLN A 356 1.17 6.59 7.77
CA GLN A 356 1.53 5.62 8.81
C GLN A 356 1.47 6.22 10.22
N ILE A 357 1.82 7.49 10.39
CA ILE A 357 1.67 8.16 11.69
C ILE A 357 0.21 8.16 12.13
N LEU A 358 -0.72 8.56 11.25
CA LEU A 358 -2.13 8.61 11.62
C LEU A 358 -2.75 7.21 11.73
N ALA A 359 -2.23 6.24 11.00
CA ALA A 359 -2.58 4.83 11.16
C ALA A 359 -2.21 4.31 12.56
N ALA A 360 -1.02 4.63 13.05
CA ALA A 360 -0.59 4.28 14.40
C ALA A 360 -1.46 4.94 15.49
N ILE A 361 -1.79 6.23 15.29
CA ILE A 361 -2.71 6.95 16.18
C ILE A 361 -4.10 6.27 16.18
N ALA A 362 -4.61 5.84 15.03
CA ALA A 362 -5.89 5.15 14.92
C ALA A 362 -5.93 3.85 15.71
N VAL A 363 -4.86 3.05 15.62
CA VAL A 363 -4.76 1.78 16.36
C VAL A 363 -4.74 2.03 17.87
N TYR A 364 -3.93 2.99 18.33
CA TYR A 364 -3.89 3.36 19.74
C TYR A 364 -5.23 3.90 20.23
N LEU A 365 -5.80 4.87 19.51
CA LEU A 365 -7.05 5.51 19.90
C LEU A 365 -8.24 4.53 19.88
N GLY A 366 -8.27 3.60 18.91
CA GLY A 366 -9.27 2.54 18.84
C GLY A 366 -9.27 1.64 20.07
N GLY A 367 -8.08 1.23 20.51
CA GLY A 367 -7.91 0.46 21.75
C GLY A 367 -8.28 1.26 23.00
N TYR A 368 -7.80 2.50 23.10
CA TYR A 368 -8.09 3.40 24.22
C TYR A 368 -9.61 3.66 24.37
N LEU A 369 -10.26 4.06 23.29
CA LEU A 369 -11.71 4.31 23.31
C LEU A 369 -12.52 3.07 23.67
N ARG A 370 -12.08 1.87 23.22
CA ARG A 370 -12.73 0.61 23.59
C ARG A 370 -12.65 0.31 25.09
N VAL A 371 -11.52 0.63 25.72
CA VAL A 371 -11.34 0.46 27.17
C VAL A 371 -12.20 1.45 27.94
N GLU A 372 -12.18 2.74 27.58
CA GLU A 372 -12.88 3.81 28.29
C GLU A 372 -14.41 3.76 28.15
N THR A 373 -14.89 3.42 26.93
CA THR A 373 -16.34 3.48 26.62
C THR A 373 -17.04 2.12 26.62
N GLY A 374 -16.28 1.03 26.73
CA GLY A 374 -16.80 -0.32 26.60
C GLY A 374 -17.19 -0.70 25.16
N SER A 375 -16.99 0.17 24.15
CA SER A 375 -17.44 -0.03 22.75
C SER A 375 -16.45 0.53 21.74
N TYR A 376 -16.44 -0.04 20.54
CA TYR A 376 -15.72 0.51 19.39
C TYR A 376 -16.48 1.60 18.63
N SER A 377 -17.75 1.88 18.98
CA SER A 377 -18.62 2.80 18.24
C SER A 377 -17.99 4.19 18.09
N ALA A 378 -17.45 4.76 19.18
CA ALA A 378 -16.78 6.07 19.14
C ALA A 378 -15.55 6.08 18.20
N ALA A 379 -14.78 5.00 18.17
CA ALA A 379 -13.63 4.86 17.28
C ALA A 379 -14.06 4.82 15.80
N PHE A 380 -15.11 4.06 15.47
CA PHE A 380 -15.63 3.99 14.10
C PHE A 380 -16.26 5.31 13.65
N TRP A 381 -17.00 6.01 14.53
CA TRP A 381 -17.52 7.35 14.24
C TRP A 381 -16.40 8.36 14.00
N SER A 382 -15.30 8.33 14.78
CA SER A 382 -14.16 9.21 14.55
C SER A 382 -13.56 9.01 13.16
N ALA A 383 -13.44 7.75 12.71
CA ALA A 383 -12.95 7.45 11.38
C ALA A 383 -13.93 7.88 10.28
N ALA A 384 -15.23 7.70 10.47
CA ALA A 384 -16.25 8.17 9.53
C ALA A 384 -16.19 9.70 9.34
N ILE A 385 -16.11 10.46 10.44
CA ILE A 385 -15.99 11.93 10.42
C ILE A 385 -14.68 12.35 9.71
N LEU A 386 -13.55 11.74 10.04
CA LEU A 386 -12.27 12.04 9.39
C LEU A 386 -12.31 11.78 7.89
N LEU A 387 -13.00 10.73 7.44
CA LEU A 387 -13.15 10.44 6.01
C LEU A 387 -14.04 11.45 5.30
N LEU A 388 -15.07 11.98 5.95
CA LEU A 388 -15.87 13.10 5.41
C LEU A 388 -15.01 14.34 5.23
N ILE A 389 -14.16 14.67 6.22
CA ILE A 389 -13.20 15.77 6.11
C ILE A 389 -12.18 15.46 4.97
N GLY A 390 -11.75 14.20 4.81
CA GLY A 390 -10.90 13.76 3.70
C GLY A 390 -11.57 13.94 2.33
N ALA A 391 -12.86 13.64 2.21
CA ALA A 391 -13.65 13.91 1.00
C ALA A 391 -13.69 15.40 0.68
N VAL A 392 -13.99 16.26 1.67
CA VAL A 392 -13.95 17.72 1.53
C VAL A 392 -12.56 18.21 1.12
N SER A 393 -11.52 17.69 1.79
CA SER A 393 -10.13 18.01 1.42
C SER A 393 -9.82 17.64 -0.03
N THR A 394 -10.34 16.52 -0.52
CA THR A 394 -10.18 16.11 -1.94
C THR A 394 -10.90 17.08 -2.88
N ILE A 395 -12.05 17.66 -2.49
CA ILE A 395 -12.77 18.68 -3.29
C ILE A 395 -11.90 19.93 -3.47
N LEU A 396 -11.12 20.30 -2.48
CA LEU A 396 -10.24 21.47 -2.52
C LEU A 396 -9.03 21.31 -3.44
N VAL A 397 -8.64 20.06 -3.78
CA VAL A 397 -7.60 19.82 -4.78
C VAL A 397 -8.04 20.36 -6.14
N ARG A 398 -7.21 21.13 -6.81
CA ARG A 398 -7.53 21.67 -8.14
C ARG A 398 -7.76 20.55 -9.15
N ASN A 399 -8.66 20.78 -10.10
CA ASN A 399 -8.83 19.85 -11.20
C ASN A 399 -7.55 19.86 -12.04
N SER A 400 -6.95 18.70 -12.21
CA SER A 400 -5.71 18.51 -12.96
C SER A 400 -5.98 18.65 -14.48
N GLY A 401 -6.19 19.90 -14.93
CA GLY A 401 -6.18 20.26 -16.34
C GLY A 401 -4.77 20.54 -16.89
N GLY A 402 -3.73 20.27 -16.11
CA GLY A 402 -2.32 20.50 -16.44
C GLY A 402 -1.44 20.60 -15.20
N PRO A 403 -0.11 20.60 -15.35
CA PRO A 403 0.82 20.74 -14.23
C PRO A 403 0.54 22.04 -13.48
N VAL A 404 0.53 21.95 -12.14
CA VAL A 404 0.36 23.11 -11.25
C VAL A 404 1.37 24.20 -11.61
N PRO A 405 0.95 25.49 -11.73
CA PRO A 405 1.90 26.59 -11.86
C PRO A 405 2.85 26.58 -10.67
N LEU A 406 4.11 26.25 -10.91
CA LEU A 406 5.12 26.16 -9.85
C LEU A 406 5.52 27.59 -9.45
N LYS A 407 5.42 27.94 -8.16
CA LYS A 407 6.00 29.17 -7.66
C LYS A 407 7.53 29.14 -7.87
N PRO A 408 8.17 30.24 -8.26
CA PRO A 408 9.61 30.29 -8.44
C PRO A 408 10.35 29.81 -7.19
N ASN A 409 11.42 29.07 -7.38
CA ASN A 409 12.29 28.67 -6.28
C ASN A 409 13.17 29.86 -5.90
N PRO A 410 13.05 30.47 -4.70
CA PRO A 410 13.85 31.63 -4.30
C PRO A 410 15.36 31.34 -4.14
N ALA A 411 15.78 30.07 -4.27
CA ALA A 411 17.18 29.66 -4.18
C ALA A 411 17.94 29.69 -5.53
N ARG A 412 17.34 30.24 -6.60
CA ARG A 412 17.95 30.41 -7.93
C ARG A 412 17.90 31.88 -8.40
N GLY A 413 17.90 32.81 -7.49
CA GLY A 413 18.13 34.23 -7.73
C GLY A 413 19.48 34.65 -7.18
#